data_bf6cff0322c1ca6472a34bd844f0fb83
#
_entry.id   bf6cff0322c1ca6472a34bd844f0fb83
#
_cell.length_a   1.000
_cell.length_b   1.000
_cell.length_c   1.000
_cell.angle_alpha   90.00
_cell.angle_beta   90.00
_cell.angle_gamma   90.00
#
_symmetry.space_group_name_H-M   'P 1'
#
loop_
_entity.id
_entity.type
_entity.pdbx_description
1 polymer ?
#
loop_
_entity_poly.entity_id
_entity_poly.type
_entity_poly.pdbx_seq_one_letter_code
_entity_poly.pdbx_strand_id
1 'polypeptide(L)'
;MRAYLDLVRVPGVVNVTASQLFARLPLGMLSLAILLHVQGLSGSYAQAGAVVAAVSVGQAVAMPVTARLAGRLGVVPTLSVAALVSGASMLALAFAGSSPVLLMTLGVLIGASVPPLMPVVRALYPKMVAGEGVRALFALDTTAQELIWVVGPVGATFLASAVSTAAPLVLSAAVTVLGTAWFLLSARRLHPGVAAGRSSFGRVLANRTVILAMVTSLLLVASFMALEVGIVAELGRDGVTAGAAIAVASVGSLIGGLLLGHRRLGIAWVVAALAAVAIGTALFGVVDNLALQFVALFFSGLGFAPAMSALYLFVSREVAEHSATEAFGWLNSGALVGGAVGTACAGVATEAHGSIGAVTVAALLATLAACCPLVARAAGPIGGVTDRTADAVSPATPPMR
;
A
#
# COMPACT_ATOMS: atom_id res chain seq x y z
N MET A 1 -4.43 1.35 -22.42
CA MET A 1 -3.28 2.13 -22.93
C MET A 1 -3.62 3.60 -23.16
N ARG A 2 -4.67 3.97 -23.91
CA ARG A 2 -5.03 5.40 -24.18
C ARG A 2 -5.21 6.20 -22.87
N ALA A 3 -5.91 5.66 -21.87
CA ALA A 3 -6.13 6.34 -20.60
C ALA A 3 -4.83 6.74 -19.87
N TYR A 4 -3.77 5.96 -19.99
CA TYR A 4 -2.46 6.30 -19.41
C TYR A 4 -1.73 7.38 -20.21
N LEU A 5 -1.83 7.34 -21.55
CA LEU A 5 -1.26 8.39 -22.42
C LEU A 5 -1.95 9.74 -22.20
N ASP A 6 -3.25 9.72 -21.96
CA ASP A 6 -4.02 10.93 -21.68
C ASP A 6 -3.62 11.54 -20.32
N LEU A 7 -3.24 10.74 -19.32
CA LEU A 7 -2.71 11.22 -18.04
C LEU A 7 -1.43 12.05 -18.19
N VAL A 8 -0.54 11.63 -19.10
CA VAL A 8 0.72 12.37 -19.36
C VAL A 8 0.44 13.77 -19.92
N ARG A 9 -0.68 13.96 -20.61
CA ARG A 9 -1.08 15.25 -21.19
C ARG A 9 -1.72 16.21 -20.18
N VAL A 10 -2.16 15.70 -19.03
CA VAL A 10 -2.76 16.55 -17.99
C VAL A 10 -1.65 17.31 -17.24
N PRO A 11 -1.67 18.66 -17.25
CA PRO A 11 -0.64 19.46 -16.61
C PRO A 11 -0.49 19.12 -15.12
N GLY A 12 0.74 18.82 -14.70
CA GLY A 12 1.08 18.55 -13.30
C GLY A 12 0.91 17.10 -12.86
N VAL A 13 0.14 16.25 -13.54
CA VAL A 13 -0.07 14.84 -13.15
C VAL A 13 1.24 14.07 -13.10
N VAL A 14 2.06 14.19 -14.15
CA VAL A 14 3.36 13.49 -14.21
C VAL A 14 4.26 13.93 -13.07
N ASN A 15 4.36 15.24 -12.81
CA ASN A 15 5.23 15.75 -11.77
C ASN A 15 4.79 15.35 -10.36
N VAL A 16 3.48 15.40 -10.08
CA VAL A 16 2.91 14.93 -8.80
C VAL A 16 3.11 13.43 -8.63
N THR A 17 2.87 12.64 -9.70
CA THR A 17 3.05 11.19 -9.64
C THR A 17 4.52 10.81 -9.45
N ALA A 18 5.44 11.44 -10.19
CA ALA A 18 6.87 11.16 -10.06
C ALA A 18 7.40 11.56 -8.67
N SER A 19 7.05 12.77 -8.18
CA SER A 19 7.52 13.26 -6.89
C SER A 19 7.01 12.41 -5.72
N GLN A 20 5.74 11.98 -5.75
CA GLN A 20 5.19 11.13 -4.70
C GLN A 20 5.80 9.73 -4.71
N LEU A 21 6.09 9.15 -5.89
CA LEU A 21 6.75 7.86 -6.00
C LEU A 21 8.20 7.94 -5.50
N PHE A 22 8.92 8.99 -5.87
CA PHE A 22 10.27 9.24 -5.35
C PHE A 22 10.26 9.37 -3.82
N ALA A 23 9.36 10.18 -3.26
CA ALA A 23 9.24 10.35 -1.80
C ALA A 23 8.87 9.06 -1.05
N ARG A 24 8.34 8.05 -1.73
CA ARG A 24 7.95 6.75 -1.18
C ARG A 24 9.02 5.67 -1.30
N LEU A 25 10.10 5.91 -2.05
CA LEU A 25 11.20 4.94 -2.16
C LEU A 25 11.74 4.44 -0.81
N PRO A 26 11.88 5.29 0.23
CA PRO A 26 12.32 4.85 1.55
C PRO A 26 11.45 3.75 2.15
N LEU A 27 10.14 3.68 1.83
CA LEU A 27 9.26 2.62 2.35
C LEU A 27 9.73 1.22 1.96
N GLY A 28 10.26 1.06 0.74
CA GLY A 28 10.83 -0.21 0.28
C GLY A 28 12.23 -0.49 0.83
N MET A 29 12.99 0.54 1.21
CA MET A 29 14.36 0.40 1.68
C MET A 29 14.46 0.18 3.19
N LEU A 30 13.55 0.79 3.96
CA LEU A 30 13.73 1.09 5.37
C LEU A 30 13.83 -0.16 6.24
N SER A 31 13.00 -1.18 6.01
CA SER A 31 13.00 -2.42 6.81
C SER A 31 14.37 -3.10 6.73
N LEU A 32 14.90 -3.25 5.52
CA LEU A 32 16.18 -3.92 5.29
C LEU A 32 17.36 -3.06 5.71
N ALA A 33 17.28 -1.73 5.49
CA ALA A 33 18.27 -0.78 5.96
C ALA A 33 18.45 -0.84 7.50
N ILE A 34 17.32 -0.83 8.22
CA ILE A 34 17.33 -0.95 9.71
C ILE A 34 17.85 -2.32 10.12
N LEU A 35 17.38 -3.40 9.48
CA LEU A 35 17.81 -4.75 9.81
C LEU A 35 19.34 -4.90 9.72
N LEU A 36 19.92 -4.51 8.58
CA LEU A 36 21.35 -4.61 8.32
C LEU A 36 22.18 -3.72 9.25
N HIS A 37 21.71 -2.48 9.48
CA HIS A 37 22.42 -1.52 10.31
C HIS A 37 22.40 -1.93 11.80
N VAL A 38 21.23 -2.22 12.35
CA VAL A 38 21.07 -2.58 13.76
C VAL A 38 21.72 -3.93 14.07
N GLN A 39 21.63 -4.90 13.14
CA GLN A 39 22.35 -6.16 13.28
C GLN A 39 23.87 -5.93 13.30
N GLY A 40 24.40 -5.07 12.44
CA GLY A 40 25.81 -4.69 12.43
C GLY A 40 26.28 -4.01 13.72
N LEU A 41 25.42 -3.21 14.38
CA LEU A 41 25.71 -2.54 15.65
C LEU A 41 25.61 -3.45 16.87
N SER A 42 24.61 -4.33 16.90
CA SER A 42 24.27 -5.13 18.09
C SER A 42 24.72 -6.59 18.03
N GLY A 43 25.07 -7.10 16.84
CA GLY A 43 25.31 -8.51 16.57
C GLY A 43 24.04 -9.38 16.65
N SER A 44 22.84 -8.79 16.83
CA SER A 44 21.59 -9.52 17.09
C SER A 44 20.51 -9.24 16.03
N TYR A 45 20.11 -10.27 15.30
CA TYR A 45 18.95 -10.22 14.42
C TYR A 45 17.63 -10.04 15.16
N ALA A 46 17.51 -10.56 16.39
CA ALA A 46 16.33 -10.37 17.23
C ALA A 46 16.12 -8.90 17.58
N GLN A 47 17.19 -8.20 17.97
CA GLN A 47 17.12 -6.76 18.24
C GLN A 47 16.80 -5.96 16.98
N ALA A 48 17.43 -6.29 15.85
CA ALA A 48 17.15 -5.64 14.57
C ALA A 48 15.68 -5.83 14.14
N GLY A 49 15.17 -7.05 14.23
CA GLY A 49 13.76 -7.36 13.96
C GLY A 49 12.80 -6.60 14.89
N ALA A 50 13.15 -6.47 16.19
CA ALA A 50 12.35 -5.71 17.13
C ALA A 50 12.27 -4.22 16.76
N VAL A 51 13.36 -3.61 16.28
CA VAL A 51 13.36 -2.21 15.82
C VAL A 51 12.49 -2.06 14.55
N VAL A 52 12.58 -2.99 13.60
CA VAL A 52 11.70 -3.00 12.40
C VAL A 52 10.23 -3.13 12.81
N ALA A 53 9.92 -4.00 13.76
CA ALA A 53 8.57 -4.14 14.30
C ALA A 53 8.09 -2.84 14.98
N ALA A 54 8.97 -2.16 15.74
CA ALA A 54 8.66 -0.87 16.35
C ALA A 54 8.30 0.22 15.31
N VAL A 55 9.03 0.26 14.17
CA VAL A 55 8.68 1.13 13.04
C VAL A 55 7.30 0.80 12.51
N SER A 56 7.01 -0.48 12.27
CA SER A 56 5.73 -0.92 11.70
C SER A 56 4.55 -0.59 12.63
N VAL A 57 4.70 -0.82 13.92
CA VAL A 57 3.68 -0.47 14.93
C VAL A 57 3.48 1.06 14.99
N GLY A 58 4.58 1.82 15.07
CA GLY A 58 4.52 3.28 15.06
C GLY A 58 3.77 3.81 13.84
N GLN A 59 4.07 3.28 12.66
CA GLN A 59 3.42 3.67 11.41
C GLN A 59 1.93 3.28 11.37
N ALA A 60 1.57 2.05 11.77
CA ALA A 60 0.20 1.58 11.73
C ALA A 60 -0.71 2.40 12.65
N VAL A 61 -0.22 2.75 13.85
CA VAL A 61 -0.97 3.56 14.83
C VAL A 61 -1.06 5.03 14.42
N ALA A 62 0.04 5.61 13.94
CA ALA A 62 0.09 7.03 13.63
C ALA A 62 -0.54 7.40 12.29
N MET A 63 -0.61 6.49 11.32
CA MET A 63 -1.06 6.78 9.95
C MET A 63 -2.47 7.40 9.87
N PRO A 64 -3.51 6.90 10.56
CA PRO A 64 -4.83 7.53 10.52
C PRO A 64 -4.83 8.93 11.17
N VAL A 65 -4.02 9.12 12.21
CA VAL A 65 -3.89 10.40 12.93
C VAL A 65 -3.20 11.42 12.05
N THR A 66 -2.04 11.08 11.49
CA THR A 66 -1.27 11.99 10.62
C THR A 66 -2.02 12.29 9.32
N ALA A 67 -2.72 11.30 8.74
CA ALA A 67 -3.59 11.50 7.58
C ALA A 67 -4.73 12.48 7.90
N ARG A 68 -5.34 12.37 9.09
CA ARG A 68 -6.36 13.32 9.55
C ARG A 68 -5.78 14.71 9.84
N LEU A 69 -4.59 14.80 10.44
CA LEU A 69 -3.91 16.07 10.67
C LEU A 69 -3.63 16.79 9.33
N ALA A 70 -3.21 16.05 8.29
CA ALA A 70 -3.09 16.61 6.94
C ALA A 70 -4.42 17.14 6.43
N GLY A 71 -5.53 16.48 6.77
CA GLY A 71 -6.88 16.93 6.53
C GLY A 71 -7.30 18.18 7.32
N ARG A 72 -6.85 18.42 8.53
CA ARG A 72 -7.29 19.50 9.41
C ARG A 72 -6.36 20.71 9.45
N LEU A 73 -5.07 20.46 9.61
CA LEU A 73 -4.04 21.49 9.74
C LEU A 73 -3.47 21.89 8.38
N GLY A 74 -3.77 21.11 7.35
CA GLY A 74 -3.23 21.30 6.00
C GLY A 74 -2.16 20.28 5.65
N VAL A 75 -2.07 20.00 4.35
CA VAL A 75 -1.11 19.04 3.80
C VAL A 75 0.33 19.52 3.99
N VAL A 76 0.60 20.80 3.72
CA VAL A 76 1.97 21.35 3.77
C VAL A 76 2.58 21.22 5.16
N PRO A 77 2.00 21.78 6.25
CA PRO A 77 2.63 21.70 7.57
C PRO A 77 2.75 20.26 8.07
N THR A 78 1.71 19.43 7.86
CA THR A 78 1.71 18.04 8.35
C THR A 78 2.79 17.21 7.68
N LEU A 79 2.89 17.24 6.35
CA LEU A 79 3.89 16.47 5.65
C LEU A 79 5.31 16.98 5.90
N SER A 80 5.49 18.30 5.99
CA SER A 80 6.81 18.88 6.28
C SER A 80 7.33 18.48 7.66
N VAL A 81 6.49 18.60 8.71
CA VAL A 81 6.89 18.19 10.06
C VAL A 81 7.15 16.68 10.11
N ALA A 82 6.25 15.87 9.53
CA ALA A 82 6.42 14.43 9.49
C ALA A 82 7.72 14.03 8.79
N ALA A 83 8.03 14.61 7.61
CA ALA A 83 9.24 14.31 6.87
C ALA A 83 10.51 14.72 7.63
N LEU A 84 10.50 15.88 8.27
CA LEU A 84 11.66 16.37 9.05
C LEU A 84 11.90 15.50 10.28
N VAL A 85 10.85 15.13 11.03
CA VAL A 85 10.98 14.27 12.22
C VAL A 85 11.41 12.87 11.80
N SER A 86 10.81 12.29 10.74
CA SER A 86 11.20 10.97 10.23
C SER A 86 12.63 10.96 9.74
N GLY A 87 13.03 11.95 8.92
CA GLY A 87 14.39 12.09 8.41
C GLY A 87 15.42 12.28 9.53
N ALA A 88 15.14 13.15 10.51
CA ALA A 88 15.99 13.33 11.67
C ALA A 88 16.14 12.05 12.53
N SER A 89 15.04 11.30 12.70
CA SER A 89 15.06 10.03 13.44
C SER A 89 15.83 8.94 12.69
N MET A 90 15.74 8.90 11.34
CA MET A 90 16.56 8.00 10.51
C MET A 90 18.05 8.34 10.60
N LEU A 91 18.42 9.64 10.56
CA LEU A 91 19.80 10.07 10.76
C LEU A 91 20.28 9.76 12.18
N ALA A 92 19.45 10.01 13.20
CA ALA A 92 19.78 9.66 14.57
C ALA A 92 20.03 8.15 14.71
N LEU A 93 19.23 7.30 14.07
CA LEU A 93 19.41 5.85 14.06
C LEU A 93 20.71 5.45 13.33
N ALA A 94 21.04 6.10 12.20
CA ALA A 94 22.24 5.81 11.42
C ALA A 94 23.55 6.09 12.19
N PHE A 95 23.51 6.98 13.18
CA PHE A 95 24.66 7.37 14.00
C PHE A 95 24.47 7.00 15.48
N ALA A 96 23.44 6.25 15.83
CA ALA A 96 23.19 5.80 17.22
C ALA A 96 24.17 4.72 17.66
N GLY A 97 24.41 4.66 18.97
CA GLY A 97 25.06 3.50 19.58
C GLY A 97 24.11 2.29 19.70
N SER A 98 24.63 1.18 20.21
CA SER A 98 23.93 -0.11 20.31
C SER A 98 22.88 -0.21 21.45
N SER A 99 22.49 0.89 22.09
CA SER A 99 21.49 0.89 23.17
C SER A 99 20.12 0.41 22.67
N PRO A 100 19.58 -0.72 23.16
CA PRO A 100 18.32 -1.27 22.70
C PRO A 100 17.14 -0.31 22.87
N VAL A 101 17.09 0.40 24.00
CA VAL A 101 16.01 1.36 24.31
C VAL A 101 16.05 2.54 23.33
N LEU A 102 17.23 3.07 23.02
CA LEU A 102 17.38 4.17 22.05
C LEU A 102 16.95 3.72 20.66
N LEU A 103 17.43 2.56 20.20
CA LEU A 103 17.10 2.02 18.87
C LEU A 103 15.58 1.75 18.72
N MET A 104 14.95 1.18 19.74
CA MET A 104 13.49 0.96 19.75
C MET A 104 12.71 2.28 19.73
N THR A 105 13.13 3.27 20.53
CA THR A 105 12.50 4.59 20.58
C THR A 105 12.60 5.30 19.22
N LEU A 106 13.78 5.28 18.61
CA LEU A 106 13.99 5.82 17.27
C LEU A 106 13.16 5.08 16.22
N GLY A 107 13.05 3.75 16.33
CA GLY A 107 12.18 2.93 15.49
C GLY A 107 10.70 3.39 15.54
N VAL A 108 10.15 3.54 16.75
CA VAL A 108 8.78 4.06 16.94
C VAL A 108 8.64 5.47 16.34
N LEU A 109 9.60 6.36 16.60
CA LEU A 109 9.58 7.74 16.07
C LEU A 109 9.63 7.77 14.54
N ILE A 110 10.50 6.97 13.92
CA ILE A 110 10.56 6.83 12.46
C ILE A 110 9.19 6.41 11.93
N GLY A 111 8.61 5.33 12.46
CA GLY A 111 7.32 4.81 12.02
C GLY A 111 6.18 5.81 12.22
N ALA A 112 6.08 6.38 13.42
CA ALA A 112 5.02 7.34 13.77
C ALA A 112 5.07 8.65 12.97
N SER A 113 6.25 9.01 12.46
CA SER A 113 6.47 10.22 11.70
C SER A 113 6.61 10.01 10.18
N VAL A 114 6.38 8.80 9.67
CA VAL A 114 6.31 8.58 8.21
C VAL A 114 5.29 9.53 7.60
N PRO A 115 5.69 10.35 6.59
CA PRO A 115 4.75 11.27 5.95
C PRO A 115 3.57 10.52 5.33
N PRO A 116 2.30 10.94 5.57
CA PRO A 116 1.11 10.28 5.04
C PRO A 116 0.90 10.59 3.54
N LEU A 117 1.93 10.36 2.72
CA LEU A 117 1.91 10.66 1.29
C LEU A 117 0.84 9.88 0.54
N MET A 118 0.71 8.56 0.82
CA MET A 118 -0.28 7.73 0.14
C MET A 118 -1.72 8.18 0.41
N PRO A 119 -2.16 8.38 1.65
CA PRO A 119 -3.49 8.91 1.93
C PRO A 119 -3.75 10.26 1.27
N VAL A 120 -2.77 11.16 1.32
CA VAL A 120 -2.89 12.51 0.74
C VAL A 120 -3.01 12.46 -0.78
N VAL A 121 -2.11 11.77 -1.46
CA VAL A 121 -2.11 11.74 -2.93
C VAL A 121 -3.36 11.04 -3.49
N ARG A 122 -3.82 9.96 -2.85
CA ARG A 122 -5.04 9.26 -3.24
C ARG A 122 -6.30 10.11 -3.07
N ALA A 123 -6.33 10.95 -2.03
CA ALA A 123 -7.40 11.95 -1.85
C ALA A 123 -7.34 13.07 -2.91
N LEU A 124 -6.17 13.32 -3.53
CA LEU A 124 -6.01 14.32 -4.60
C LEU A 124 -6.39 13.79 -5.98
N TYR A 125 -6.33 12.48 -6.25
CA TYR A 125 -6.58 11.92 -7.58
C TYR A 125 -7.89 12.37 -8.23
N PRO A 126 -9.04 12.37 -7.52
CA PRO A 126 -10.30 12.86 -8.09
C PRO A 126 -10.31 14.36 -8.43
N LYS A 127 -9.39 15.15 -7.83
CA LYS A 127 -9.22 16.58 -8.12
C LYS A 127 -8.32 16.83 -9.32
N MET A 128 -7.43 15.88 -9.63
CA MET A 128 -6.46 16.01 -10.73
C MET A 128 -7.08 15.65 -12.07
N VAL A 129 -7.92 14.63 -12.09
CA VAL A 129 -8.53 14.07 -13.31
C VAL A 129 -9.93 13.57 -13.02
N ALA A 130 -10.75 13.42 -14.07
CA ALA A 130 -12.11 12.91 -13.96
C ALA A 130 -12.28 11.54 -14.64
N GLY A 131 -13.38 10.86 -14.34
CA GLY A 131 -13.83 9.66 -15.03
C GLY A 131 -12.80 8.52 -15.08
N GLU A 132 -12.37 8.16 -16.30
CA GLU A 132 -11.40 7.06 -16.52
C GLU A 132 -10.00 7.41 -16.04
N GLY A 133 -9.62 8.69 -16.02
CA GLY A 133 -8.34 9.15 -15.53
C GLY A 133 -8.12 8.82 -14.05
N VAL A 134 -9.14 8.94 -13.20
CA VAL A 134 -9.06 8.57 -11.77
C VAL A 134 -8.72 7.09 -11.61
N ARG A 135 -9.39 6.22 -12.38
CA ARG A 135 -9.12 4.77 -12.36
C ARG A 135 -7.70 4.46 -12.80
N ALA A 136 -7.24 5.13 -13.86
CA ALA A 136 -5.89 4.95 -14.37
C ALA A 136 -4.83 5.43 -13.37
N LEU A 137 -5.07 6.52 -12.61
CA LEU A 137 -4.16 6.98 -11.55
C LEU A 137 -4.08 5.99 -10.39
N PHE A 138 -5.20 5.46 -9.90
CA PHE A 138 -5.17 4.43 -8.85
C PHE A 138 -4.46 3.15 -9.31
N ALA A 139 -4.70 2.72 -10.56
CA ALA A 139 -4.01 1.56 -11.13
C ALA A 139 -2.50 1.81 -11.28
N LEU A 140 -2.10 3.00 -11.75
CA LEU A 140 -0.69 3.38 -11.88
C LEU A 140 -0.01 3.45 -10.50
N ASP A 141 -0.68 4.02 -9.49
CA ASP A 141 -0.16 4.14 -8.13
C ASP A 141 0.10 2.76 -7.50
N THR A 142 -0.87 1.84 -7.57
CA THR A 142 -0.71 0.47 -7.05
C THR A 142 0.36 -0.29 -7.79
N THR A 143 0.40 -0.19 -9.12
CA THR A 143 1.41 -0.84 -9.95
C THR A 143 2.81 -0.29 -9.69
N ALA A 144 2.96 1.04 -9.58
CA ALA A 144 4.24 1.66 -9.29
C ALA A 144 4.75 1.34 -7.87
N GLN A 145 3.86 1.05 -6.95
CA GLN A 145 4.24 0.60 -5.61
C GLN A 145 5.00 -0.73 -5.65
N GLU A 146 4.68 -1.65 -6.57
CA GLU A 146 5.43 -2.90 -6.75
C GLU A 146 6.91 -2.65 -7.09
N LEU A 147 7.18 -1.61 -7.91
CA LEU A 147 8.56 -1.22 -8.22
C LEU A 147 9.32 -0.74 -6.97
N ILE A 148 8.66 -0.04 -6.05
CA ILE A 148 9.27 0.41 -4.80
C ILE A 148 9.69 -0.79 -3.94
N TRP A 149 8.87 -1.84 -3.88
CA TRP A 149 9.17 -3.07 -3.15
C TRP A 149 10.27 -3.93 -3.80
N VAL A 150 10.52 -3.77 -5.09
CA VAL A 150 11.64 -4.42 -5.79
C VAL A 150 12.92 -3.59 -5.69
N VAL A 151 12.85 -2.31 -6.07
CA VAL A 151 14.02 -1.42 -6.14
C VAL A 151 14.56 -1.07 -4.74
N GLY A 152 13.67 -0.93 -3.76
CA GLY A 152 14.02 -0.53 -2.39
C GLY A 152 15.02 -1.49 -1.73
N PRO A 153 14.70 -2.78 -1.58
CA PRO A 153 15.60 -3.77 -0.98
C PRO A 153 16.93 -3.91 -1.73
N VAL A 154 16.89 -3.91 -3.07
CA VAL A 154 18.10 -3.97 -3.91
C VAL A 154 18.99 -2.75 -3.67
N GLY A 155 18.41 -1.55 -3.64
CA GLY A 155 19.14 -0.33 -3.34
C GLY A 155 19.71 -0.30 -1.92
N ALA A 156 18.94 -0.78 -0.94
CA ALA A 156 19.38 -0.85 0.45
C ALA A 156 20.56 -1.81 0.64
N THR A 157 20.49 -3.02 0.08
CA THR A 157 21.59 -4.00 0.15
C THR A 157 22.83 -3.54 -0.59
N PHE A 158 22.68 -2.99 -1.78
CA PHE A 158 23.80 -2.46 -2.55
C PHE A 158 24.54 -1.35 -1.79
N LEU A 159 23.80 -0.36 -1.24
CA LEU A 159 24.42 0.72 -0.48
C LEU A 159 25.06 0.23 0.82
N ALA A 160 24.41 -0.71 1.51
CA ALA A 160 24.94 -1.28 2.74
C ALA A 160 26.27 -2.03 2.51
N SER A 161 26.40 -2.73 1.38
CA SER A 161 27.62 -3.48 1.04
C SER A 161 28.70 -2.59 0.39
N ALA A 162 28.31 -1.64 -0.47
CA ALA A 162 29.28 -0.85 -1.22
C ALA A 162 29.82 0.35 -0.44
N VAL A 163 29.08 0.89 0.55
CA VAL A 163 29.46 2.12 1.28
C VAL A 163 29.51 1.84 2.79
N SER A 164 28.37 1.64 3.41
CA SER A 164 28.25 1.29 4.84
C SER A 164 26.81 0.91 5.17
N THR A 165 26.59 0.19 6.29
CA THR A 165 25.25 -0.17 6.77
C THR A 165 24.39 1.06 7.14
N ALA A 166 25.00 2.22 7.44
CA ALA A 166 24.32 3.48 7.69
C ALA A 166 23.86 4.18 6.39
N ALA A 167 24.53 3.95 5.27
CA ALA A 167 24.28 4.66 4.02
C ALA A 167 22.83 4.56 3.50
N PRO A 168 22.15 3.39 3.54
CA PRO A 168 20.75 3.30 3.15
C PRO A 168 19.83 4.13 4.04
N LEU A 169 20.12 4.28 5.33
CA LEU A 169 19.34 5.11 6.27
C LEU A 169 19.51 6.59 5.96
N VAL A 170 20.75 7.04 5.70
CA VAL A 170 21.05 8.42 5.31
C VAL A 170 20.37 8.78 3.99
N LEU A 171 20.44 7.87 2.99
CA LEU A 171 19.73 8.08 1.72
C LEU A 171 18.21 8.12 1.94
N SER A 172 17.66 7.21 2.74
CA SER A 172 16.23 7.18 3.07
C SER A 172 15.78 8.48 3.74
N ALA A 173 16.58 9.04 4.67
CA ALA A 173 16.31 10.32 5.29
C ALA A 173 16.29 11.47 4.26
N ALA A 174 17.31 11.53 3.41
CA ALA A 174 17.40 12.55 2.36
C ALA A 174 16.22 12.46 1.37
N VAL A 175 15.92 11.25 0.89
CA VAL A 175 14.78 11.02 -0.05
C VAL A 175 13.44 11.34 0.61
N THR A 176 13.25 11.00 1.89
CA THR A 176 12.03 11.35 2.62
C THR A 176 11.82 12.85 2.68
N VAL A 177 12.85 13.62 3.03
CA VAL A 177 12.76 15.09 3.17
C VAL A 177 12.65 15.76 1.79
N LEU A 178 13.58 15.47 0.89
CA LEU A 178 13.65 16.11 -0.43
C LEU A 178 12.49 15.68 -1.34
N GLY A 179 12.13 14.41 -1.30
CA GLY A 179 11.01 13.88 -2.06
C GLY A 179 9.67 14.46 -1.58
N THR A 180 9.48 14.57 -0.26
CA THR A 180 8.28 15.23 0.31
C THR A 180 8.25 16.70 -0.07
N ALA A 181 9.37 17.41 -0.02
CA ALA A 181 9.46 18.80 -0.46
C ALA A 181 9.12 18.95 -1.95
N TRP A 182 9.66 18.08 -2.81
CA TRP A 182 9.32 18.06 -4.23
C TRP A 182 7.83 17.79 -4.46
N PHE A 183 7.24 16.81 -3.74
CA PHE A 183 5.82 16.54 -3.82
C PHE A 183 4.98 17.77 -3.43
N LEU A 184 5.31 18.42 -2.31
CA LEU A 184 4.60 19.61 -1.86
C LEU A 184 4.68 20.77 -2.86
N LEU A 185 5.84 20.98 -3.48
CA LEU A 185 6.03 21.97 -4.54
C LEU A 185 5.19 21.63 -5.78
N SER A 186 5.15 20.36 -6.17
CA SER A 186 4.40 19.87 -7.32
C SER A 186 2.88 19.97 -7.10
N ALA A 187 2.42 19.67 -5.88
CA ALA A 187 1.01 19.70 -5.51
C ALA A 187 0.46 21.11 -5.23
N ARG A 188 1.32 22.13 -5.07
CA ARG A 188 0.90 23.52 -4.77
C ARG A 188 -0.17 24.05 -5.73
N ARG A 189 -0.04 23.74 -7.03
CA ARG A 189 -0.97 24.21 -8.07
C ARG A 189 -2.36 23.57 -7.98
N LEU A 190 -2.46 22.41 -7.28
CA LEU A 190 -3.71 21.71 -7.11
C LEU A 190 -4.52 22.26 -5.93
N HIS A 191 -4.00 23.29 -5.24
CA HIS A 191 -4.58 23.83 -4.02
C HIS A 191 -5.06 22.65 -3.14
N PRO A 192 -4.18 21.88 -2.52
CA PRO A 192 -4.55 20.83 -1.60
C PRO A 192 -5.17 21.46 -0.34
N GLY A 193 -6.10 22.37 -0.58
CA GLY A 193 -6.93 23.00 0.41
C GLY A 193 -7.84 21.95 0.99
N VAL A 194 -7.71 21.74 2.26
CA VAL A 194 -8.56 20.88 3.02
C VAL A 194 -9.86 21.60 3.20
N ALA A 195 -10.94 21.03 2.70
CA ALA A 195 -12.25 21.34 3.24
C ALA A 195 -12.22 20.91 4.72
N ALA A 196 -12.00 21.85 5.62
CA ALA A 196 -11.93 21.61 7.06
C ALA A 196 -13.30 21.16 7.58
N GLY A 197 -13.59 19.89 7.41
CA GLY A 197 -14.79 19.27 7.95
C GLY A 197 -14.62 19.00 9.45
N ARG A 198 -15.60 19.42 10.26
CA ARG A 198 -15.66 19.15 11.72
C ARG A 198 -16.10 17.72 12.06
N SER A 199 -15.77 16.71 11.26
CA SER A 199 -16.10 15.33 11.61
C SER A 199 -15.28 14.84 12.82
N SER A 200 -15.86 13.98 13.67
CA SER A 200 -15.13 13.33 14.77
C SER A 200 -14.14 12.30 14.21
N PHE A 201 -13.03 12.03 14.93
CA PHE A 201 -12.03 11.02 14.54
C PHE A 201 -12.66 9.63 14.47
N GLY A 202 -12.34 8.88 13.44
CA GLY A 202 -12.88 7.54 13.24
C GLY A 202 -14.31 7.50 12.68
N ARG A 203 -15.00 8.64 12.51
CA ARG A 203 -16.37 8.64 11.95
C ARG A 203 -16.44 8.03 10.54
N VAL A 204 -15.34 8.08 9.80
CA VAL A 204 -15.24 7.42 8.49
C VAL A 204 -15.40 5.90 8.58
N LEU A 205 -15.07 5.30 9.73
CA LEU A 205 -15.29 3.88 9.98
C LEU A 205 -16.77 3.52 10.19
N ALA A 206 -17.68 4.49 10.39
CA ALA A 206 -19.10 4.24 10.34
C ALA A 206 -19.60 3.97 8.91
N ASN A 207 -18.80 4.35 7.88
CA ASN A 207 -19.10 4.02 6.50
C ASN A 207 -18.73 2.57 6.22
N ARG A 208 -19.73 1.77 5.86
CA ARG A 208 -19.59 0.34 5.58
C ARG A 208 -18.57 0.05 4.48
N THR A 209 -18.54 0.86 3.44
CA THR A 209 -17.56 0.71 2.33
C THR A 209 -16.14 0.87 2.82
N VAL A 210 -15.88 1.82 3.72
CA VAL A 210 -14.55 2.05 4.30
C VAL A 210 -14.11 0.86 5.15
N ILE A 211 -14.97 0.36 6.05
CA ILE A 211 -14.65 -0.83 6.86
C ILE A 211 -14.40 -2.04 5.98
N LEU A 212 -15.27 -2.32 5.02
CA LEU A 212 -15.12 -3.46 4.12
C LEU A 212 -13.85 -3.37 3.28
N ALA A 213 -13.54 -2.19 2.75
CA ALA A 213 -12.32 -1.97 2.01
C ALA A 213 -11.07 -2.14 2.90
N MET A 214 -11.11 -1.62 4.15
CA MET A 214 -10.03 -1.77 5.12
C MET A 214 -9.80 -3.25 5.48
N VAL A 215 -10.86 -3.98 5.80
CA VAL A 215 -10.77 -5.42 6.16
C VAL A 215 -10.30 -6.24 4.96
N THR A 216 -10.83 -5.97 3.75
CA THR A 216 -10.38 -6.66 2.53
C THR A 216 -8.91 -6.37 2.24
N SER A 217 -8.47 -5.12 2.38
CA SER A 217 -7.06 -4.72 2.24
C SER A 217 -6.17 -5.42 3.28
N LEU A 218 -6.59 -5.47 4.54
CA LEU A 218 -5.91 -6.18 5.60
C LEU A 218 -5.71 -7.65 5.25
N LEU A 219 -6.78 -8.35 4.89
CA LEU A 219 -6.75 -9.78 4.56
C LEU A 219 -5.92 -10.07 3.31
N LEU A 220 -6.03 -9.21 2.29
CA LEU A 220 -5.28 -9.36 1.03
C LEU A 220 -3.78 -9.19 1.25
N VAL A 221 -3.36 -8.16 2.00
CA VAL A 221 -1.94 -7.94 2.32
C VAL A 221 -1.43 -9.01 3.27
N ALA A 222 -2.25 -9.45 4.25
CA ALA A 222 -1.90 -10.56 5.13
C ALA A 222 -1.67 -11.86 4.33
N SER A 223 -2.52 -12.15 3.34
CA SER A 223 -2.33 -13.29 2.44
C SER A 223 -1.03 -13.20 1.65
N PHE A 224 -0.72 -12.02 1.10
CA PHE A 224 0.49 -11.80 0.32
C PHE A 224 1.76 -12.02 1.18
N MET A 225 1.82 -11.43 2.37
CA MET A 225 2.94 -11.60 3.29
C MET A 225 3.08 -13.05 3.80
N ALA A 226 1.95 -13.73 4.03
CA ALA A 226 1.96 -15.15 4.39
C ALA A 226 2.47 -16.04 3.25
N LEU A 227 2.10 -15.70 1.99
CA LEU A 227 2.59 -16.40 0.81
C LEU A 227 4.10 -16.22 0.63
N GLU A 228 4.64 -15.01 0.86
CA GLU A 228 6.10 -14.78 0.83
C GLU A 228 6.84 -15.69 1.81
N VAL A 229 6.32 -15.84 3.04
CA VAL A 229 6.89 -16.78 4.03
C VAL A 229 6.85 -18.21 3.49
N GLY A 230 5.73 -18.64 2.89
CA GLY A 230 5.56 -19.97 2.29
C GLY A 230 6.52 -20.20 1.13
N ILE A 231 6.71 -19.22 0.24
CA ILE A 231 7.66 -19.29 -0.88
C ILE A 231 9.09 -19.46 -0.36
N VAL A 232 9.49 -18.68 0.64
CA VAL A 232 10.84 -18.78 1.22
C VAL A 232 11.03 -20.12 1.94
N ALA A 233 10.02 -20.62 2.64
CA ALA A 233 10.09 -21.93 3.28
C ALA A 233 10.17 -23.10 2.30
N GLU A 234 9.50 -23.01 1.15
CA GLU A 234 9.49 -24.04 0.11
C GLU A 234 10.73 -23.99 -0.79
N LEU A 235 11.06 -22.80 -1.30
CA LEU A 235 12.03 -22.60 -2.36
C LEU A 235 13.33 -21.92 -1.91
N GLY A 236 13.46 -21.59 -0.63
CA GLY A 236 14.53 -20.73 -0.11
C GLY A 236 15.90 -21.39 0.04
N ARG A 237 16.06 -22.70 -0.32
CA ARG A 237 17.31 -23.44 -0.14
C ARG A 237 18.52 -22.81 -0.85
N ASP A 238 18.33 -22.23 -2.02
CA ASP A 238 19.34 -21.55 -2.82
C ASP A 238 19.18 -20.01 -2.85
N GLY A 239 18.10 -19.48 -2.24
CA GLY A 239 17.75 -18.05 -2.19
C GLY A 239 17.36 -17.45 -3.55
N VAL A 240 17.91 -17.94 -4.65
CA VAL A 240 17.67 -17.41 -6.00
C VAL A 240 16.28 -17.82 -6.49
N THR A 241 15.89 -19.06 -6.29
CA THR A 241 14.60 -19.59 -6.72
C THR A 241 13.45 -18.93 -5.98
N ALA A 242 13.56 -18.74 -4.66
CA ALA A 242 12.56 -18.02 -3.87
C ALA A 242 12.43 -16.55 -4.32
N GLY A 243 13.56 -15.86 -4.53
CA GLY A 243 13.56 -14.49 -5.04
C GLY A 243 12.92 -14.39 -6.43
N ALA A 244 13.20 -15.33 -7.35
CA ALA A 244 12.58 -15.40 -8.66
C ALA A 244 11.07 -15.64 -8.57
N ALA A 245 10.61 -16.51 -7.65
CA ALA A 245 9.20 -16.78 -7.42
C ALA A 245 8.44 -15.54 -6.94
N ILE A 246 8.98 -14.80 -5.97
CA ILE A 246 8.43 -13.53 -5.51
C ILE A 246 8.40 -12.49 -6.63
N ALA A 247 9.47 -12.42 -7.43
CA ALA A 247 9.54 -11.52 -8.58
C ALA A 247 8.48 -11.86 -9.64
N VAL A 248 8.19 -13.12 -9.90
CA VAL A 248 7.14 -13.55 -10.84
C VAL A 248 5.75 -13.15 -10.34
N ALA A 249 5.47 -13.30 -9.04
CA ALA A 249 4.21 -12.81 -8.44
C ALA A 249 4.10 -11.27 -8.59
N SER A 250 5.17 -10.53 -8.33
CA SER A 250 5.22 -9.08 -8.49
C SER A 250 5.03 -8.64 -9.95
N VAL A 251 5.62 -9.36 -10.91
CA VAL A 251 5.40 -9.13 -12.36
C VAL A 251 3.94 -9.40 -12.72
N GLY A 252 3.33 -10.45 -12.17
CA GLY A 252 1.89 -10.71 -12.30
C GLY A 252 1.06 -9.53 -11.82
N SER A 253 1.35 -9.00 -10.63
CA SER A 253 0.68 -7.83 -10.03
C SER A 253 0.83 -6.58 -10.91
N LEU A 254 2.05 -6.32 -11.38
CA LEU A 254 2.35 -5.22 -12.30
C LEU A 254 1.52 -5.30 -13.59
N ILE A 255 1.51 -6.46 -14.23
CA ILE A 255 0.77 -6.69 -15.49
C ILE A 255 -0.74 -6.59 -15.23
N GLY A 256 -1.23 -7.21 -14.15
CA GLY A 256 -2.63 -7.13 -13.73
C GLY A 256 -3.07 -5.69 -13.48
N GLY A 257 -2.28 -4.91 -12.76
CA GLY A 257 -2.52 -3.49 -12.49
C GLY A 257 -2.61 -2.65 -13.76
N LEU A 258 -1.66 -2.82 -14.68
CA LEU A 258 -1.63 -2.07 -15.94
C LEU A 258 -2.76 -2.45 -16.90
N LEU A 259 -3.05 -3.74 -17.06
CA LEU A 259 -4.03 -4.22 -18.04
C LEU A 259 -5.47 -4.17 -17.53
N LEU A 260 -5.69 -4.42 -16.25
CA LEU A 260 -7.02 -4.60 -15.67
C LEU A 260 -7.44 -3.43 -14.75
N GLY A 261 -6.49 -2.75 -14.09
CA GLY A 261 -6.77 -1.73 -13.08
C GLY A 261 -7.54 -0.49 -13.61
N HIS A 262 -7.46 -0.18 -14.91
CA HIS A 262 -8.16 0.94 -15.52
C HIS A 262 -9.59 0.60 -16.03
N ARG A 263 -9.99 -0.67 -16.01
CA ARG A 263 -11.31 -1.10 -16.50
C ARG A 263 -12.43 -0.67 -15.55
N ARG A 264 -13.69 -0.69 -16.03
CA ARG A 264 -14.87 -0.48 -15.18
C ARG A 264 -15.04 -1.70 -14.26
N LEU A 265 -14.45 -1.65 -13.09
CA LEU A 265 -14.48 -2.75 -12.13
C LEU A 265 -15.77 -2.66 -11.31
N GLY A 266 -16.77 -3.45 -11.66
CA GLY A 266 -17.89 -3.75 -10.77
C GLY A 266 -17.45 -4.72 -9.66
N ILE A 267 -18.29 -4.92 -8.65
CA ILE A 267 -18.01 -5.86 -7.53
C ILE A 267 -17.62 -7.25 -8.03
N ALA A 268 -18.25 -7.74 -9.10
CA ALA A 268 -17.94 -9.05 -9.69
C ALA A 268 -16.46 -9.15 -10.15
N TRP A 269 -15.90 -8.07 -10.68
CA TRP A 269 -14.50 -8.02 -11.08
C TRP A 269 -13.55 -8.05 -9.88
N VAL A 270 -13.90 -7.34 -8.80
CA VAL A 270 -13.09 -7.37 -7.56
C VAL A 270 -13.09 -8.77 -6.98
N VAL A 271 -14.25 -9.43 -6.93
CA VAL A 271 -14.36 -10.82 -6.51
C VAL A 271 -13.52 -11.75 -7.40
N ALA A 272 -13.57 -11.57 -8.72
CA ALA A 272 -12.76 -12.35 -9.66
C ALA A 272 -11.25 -12.14 -9.46
N ALA A 273 -10.81 -10.88 -9.23
CA ALA A 273 -9.41 -10.57 -8.94
C ALA A 273 -8.95 -11.21 -7.63
N LEU A 274 -9.75 -11.09 -6.56
CA LEU A 274 -9.46 -11.71 -5.26
C LEU A 274 -9.51 -13.24 -5.33
N ALA A 275 -10.43 -13.81 -6.11
CA ALA A 275 -10.48 -15.26 -6.37
C ALA A 275 -9.24 -15.74 -7.13
N ALA A 276 -8.73 -14.97 -8.09
CA ALA A 276 -7.47 -15.30 -8.77
C ALA A 276 -6.30 -15.35 -7.79
N VAL A 277 -6.23 -14.40 -6.84
CA VAL A 277 -5.22 -14.46 -5.76
C VAL A 277 -5.38 -15.75 -4.95
N ALA A 278 -6.59 -16.06 -4.49
CA ALA A 278 -6.85 -17.23 -3.64
C ALA A 278 -6.54 -18.55 -4.36
N ILE A 279 -7.00 -18.69 -5.61
CA ILE A 279 -6.78 -19.89 -6.43
C ILE A 279 -5.28 -20.04 -6.76
N GLY A 280 -4.61 -18.98 -7.22
CA GLY A 280 -3.19 -19.03 -7.52
C GLY A 280 -2.34 -19.38 -6.30
N THR A 281 -2.67 -18.80 -5.13
CA THR A 281 -2.00 -19.12 -3.86
C THR A 281 -2.24 -20.59 -3.45
N ALA A 282 -3.46 -21.08 -3.56
CA ALA A 282 -3.79 -22.49 -3.25
C ALA A 282 -3.08 -23.45 -4.21
N LEU A 283 -3.08 -23.14 -5.51
CA LEU A 283 -2.39 -23.96 -6.53
C LEU A 283 -0.89 -24.05 -6.27
N PHE A 284 -0.24 -22.96 -5.83
CA PHE A 284 1.17 -23.00 -5.45
C PHE A 284 1.46 -24.04 -4.37
N GLY A 285 0.55 -24.23 -3.40
CA GLY A 285 0.72 -25.16 -2.30
C GLY A 285 0.44 -26.64 -2.63
N VAL A 286 -0.27 -26.92 -3.75
CA VAL A 286 -0.65 -28.31 -4.10
C VAL A 286 0.10 -28.85 -5.31
N VAL A 287 0.91 -28.03 -5.98
CA VAL A 287 1.62 -28.42 -7.19
C VAL A 287 3.10 -28.59 -6.88
N ASP A 288 3.66 -29.78 -7.15
CA ASP A 288 5.08 -30.10 -6.92
C ASP A 288 6.01 -29.67 -8.06
N ASN A 289 5.47 -29.29 -9.22
CA ASN A 289 6.25 -28.87 -10.38
C ASN A 289 6.59 -27.39 -10.31
N LEU A 290 7.89 -27.06 -10.30
CA LEU A 290 8.39 -25.69 -10.16
C LEU A 290 7.84 -24.75 -11.25
N ALA A 291 7.75 -25.17 -12.50
CA ALA A 291 7.23 -24.33 -13.57
C ALA A 291 5.75 -24.01 -13.37
N LEU A 292 4.96 -24.96 -12.89
CA LEU A 292 3.54 -24.76 -12.57
C LEU A 292 3.38 -23.91 -11.30
N GLN A 293 4.27 -24.02 -10.32
CA GLN A 293 4.31 -23.13 -9.16
C GLN A 293 4.53 -21.67 -9.59
N PHE A 294 5.45 -21.41 -10.51
CA PHE A 294 5.68 -20.06 -11.05
C PHE A 294 4.46 -19.54 -11.82
N VAL A 295 3.79 -20.38 -12.59
CA VAL A 295 2.52 -20.02 -13.26
C VAL A 295 1.45 -19.68 -12.24
N ALA A 296 1.28 -20.46 -11.19
CA ALA A 296 0.32 -20.23 -10.11
C ALA A 296 0.59 -18.89 -9.40
N LEU A 297 1.86 -18.59 -9.08
CA LEU A 297 2.26 -17.32 -8.47
C LEU A 297 2.02 -16.12 -9.40
N PHE A 298 2.28 -16.27 -10.70
CA PHE A 298 1.97 -15.23 -11.68
C PHE A 298 0.45 -14.92 -11.70
N PHE A 299 -0.40 -15.95 -11.72
CA PHE A 299 -1.85 -15.78 -11.68
C PHE A 299 -2.34 -15.19 -10.35
N SER A 300 -1.76 -15.60 -9.21
CA SER A 300 -2.02 -14.98 -7.91
C SER A 300 -1.69 -13.48 -7.96
N GLY A 301 -0.52 -13.13 -8.47
CA GLY A 301 -0.10 -11.73 -8.64
C GLY A 301 -1.07 -10.92 -9.51
N LEU A 302 -1.54 -11.46 -10.64
CA LEU A 302 -2.45 -10.76 -11.56
C LEU A 302 -3.68 -10.13 -10.89
N GLY A 303 -4.17 -10.73 -9.80
CA GLY A 303 -5.33 -10.24 -9.06
C GLY A 303 -5.03 -9.14 -8.04
N PHE A 304 -3.80 -9.05 -7.52
CA PHE A 304 -3.47 -8.21 -6.36
C PHE A 304 -3.63 -6.71 -6.63
N ALA A 305 -2.90 -6.15 -7.58
CA ALA A 305 -2.94 -4.71 -7.86
C ALA A 305 -4.32 -4.23 -8.37
N PRO A 306 -5.04 -4.96 -9.25
CA PRO A 306 -6.40 -4.59 -9.63
C PRO A 306 -7.38 -4.57 -8.45
N ALA A 307 -7.29 -5.55 -7.53
CA ALA A 307 -8.13 -5.60 -6.34
C ALA A 307 -7.87 -4.39 -5.44
N MET A 308 -6.60 -4.09 -5.12
CA MET A 308 -6.23 -2.92 -4.31
C MET A 308 -6.67 -1.61 -4.95
N SER A 309 -6.44 -1.45 -6.26
CA SER A 309 -6.88 -0.26 -7.01
C SER A 309 -8.39 -0.06 -6.93
N ALA A 310 -9.17 -1.13 -7.05
CA ALA A 310 -10.64 -1.07 -6.93
C ALA A 310 -11.09 -0.69 -5.51
N LEU A 311 -10.46 -1.21 -4.46
CA LEU A 311 -10.77 -0.83 -3.07
C LEU A 311 -10.55 0.68 -2.85
N TYR A 312 -9.41 1.22 -3.33
CA TYR A 312 -9.13 2.64 -3.25
C TYR A 312 -10.16 3.48 -4.02
N LEU A 313 -10.56 3.02 -5.20
CA LEU A 313 -11.56 3.70 -6.01
C LEU A 313 -12.94 3.71 -5.33
N PHE A 314 -13.37 2.61 -4.72
CA PHE A 314 -14.64 2.55 -3.99
C PHE A 314 -14.66 3.53 -2.82
N VAL A 315 -13.60 3.55 -2.00
CA VAL A 315 -13.48 4.51 -0.90
C VAL A 315 -13.48 5.95 -1.42
N SER A 316 -12.75 6.23 -2.50
CA SER A 316 -12.68 7.56 -3.12
C SER A 316 -14.05 8.08 -3.58
N ARG A 317 -15.00 7.21 -3.94
CA ARG A 317 -16.33 7.58 -4.41
C ARG A 317 -17.35 7.77 -3.30
N GLU A 318 -17.20 7.02 -2.21
CA GLU A 318 -18.16 6.96 -1.11
C GLU A 318 -17.89 7.97 0.00
N VAL A 319 -16.64 8.41 0.10
CA VAL A 319 -16.20 9.28 1.19
C VAL A 319 -16.17 10.73 0.74
N ALA A 320 -16.73 11.61 1.57
CA ALA A 320 -16.66 13.04 1.32
C ALA A 320 -15.21 13.54 1.30
N GLU A 321 -14.93 14.52 0.46
CA GLU A 321 -13.57 15.04 0.20
C GLU A 321 -12.78 15.36 1.48
N HIS A 322 -13.44 16.00 2.48
CA HIS A 322 -12.82 16.38 3.75
C HIS A 322 -12.44 15.18 4.65
N SER A 323 -12.96 13.99 4.38
CA SER A 323 -12.67 12.76 5.14
C SER A 323 -11.86 11.74 4.34
N ALA A 324 -11.60 11.99 3.06
CA ALA A 324 -10.95 11.04 2.16
C ALA A 324 -9.52 10.69 2.64
N THR A 325 -8.74 11.68 3.05
CA THR A 325 -7.37 11.45 3.55
C THR A 325 -7.35 10.56 4.79
N GLU A 326 -8.29 10.77 5.73
CA GLU A 326 -8.43 9.91 6.92
C GLU A 326 -8.86 8.49 6.53
N ALA A 327 -9.81 8.33 5.62
CA ALA A 327 -10.25 7.01 5.14
C ALA A 327 -9.10 6.22 4.49
N PHE A 328 -8.31 6.85 3.64
CA PHE A 328 -7.11 6.21 3.07
C PHE A 328 -6.03 5.92 4.13
N GLY A 329 -5.93 6.74 5.17
CA GLY A 329 -5.09 6.47 6.33
C GLY A 329 -5.48 5.15 7.03
N TRP A 330 -6.78 4.95 7.28
CA TRP A 330 -7.30 3.71 7.86
C TRP A 330 -7.07 2.49 6.96
N LEU A 331 -7.27 2.62 5.65
CA LEU A 331 -6.98 1.53 4.71
C LEU A 331 -5.50 1.14 4.74
N ASN A 332 -4.61 2.15 4.78
CA ASN A 332 -3.17 1.88 4.85
C ASN A 332 -2.77 1.22 6.18
N SER A 333 -3.36 1.67 7.31
CA SER A 333 -3.14 1.01 8.61
C SER A 333 -3.64 -0.43 8.60
N GLY A 334 -4.81 -0.69 7.99
CA GLY A 334 -5.32 -2.05 7.79
C GLY A 334 -4.33 -2.93 7.03
N ALA A 335 -3.76 -2.42 5.93
CA ALA A 335 -2.75 -3.13 5.15
C ALA A 335 -1.48 -3.43 5.96
N LEU A 336 -0.97 -2.45 6.75
CA LEU A 336 0.21 -2.65 7.60
C LEU A 336 -0.02 -3.69 8.70
N VAL A 337 -1.16 -3.62 9.39
CA VAL A 337 -1.56 -4.64 10.39
C VAL A 337 -1.72 -5.99 9.72
N GLY A 338 -2.34 -6.03 8.54
CA GLY A 338 -2.48 -7.24 7.75
C GLY A 338 -1.13 -7.89 7.45
N GLY A 339 -0.15 -7.09 7.00
CA GLY A 339 1.20 -7.59 6.73
C GLY A 339 1.82 -8.24 7.96
N ALA A 340 1.78 -7.56 9.11
CA ALA A 340 2.32 -8.09 10.35
C ALA A 340 1.62 -9.39 10.82
N VAL A 341 0.28 -9.41 10.77
CA VAL A 341 -0.53 -10.59 11.15
C VAL A 341 -0.27 -11.75 10.20
N GLY A 342 -0.24 -11.48 8.88
CA GLY A 342 0.01 -12.52 7.88
C GLY A 342 1.36 -13.19 8.06
N THR A 343 2.42 -12.39 8.21
CA THR A 343 3.77 -12.90 8.46
C THR A 343 3.85 -13.70 9.76
N ALA A 344 3.25 -13.20 10.86
CA ALA A 344 3.28 -13.88 12.15
C ALA A 344 2.53 -15.21 12.11
N CYS A 345 1.30 -15.23 11.57
CA CYS A 345 0.50 -16.45 11.43
C CYS A 345 1.19 -17.48 10.52
N ALA A 346 1.77 -17.04 9.39
CA ALA A 346 2.52 -17.91 8.51
C ALA A 346 3.77 -18.47 9.17
N GLY A 347 4.50 -17.65 9.94
CA GLY A 347 5.68 -18.10 10.69
C GLY A 347 5.36 -19.25 11.65
N VAL A 348 4.34 -19.06 12.49
CA VAL A 348 3.86 -20.12 13.42
C VAL A 348 3.39 -21.36 12.66
N ALA A 349 2.65 -21.19 11.57
CA ALA A 349 2.17 -22.31 10.76
C ALA A 349 3.32 -23.07 10.07
N THR A 350 4.39 -22.36 9.67
CA THR A 350 5.59 -22.94 9.09
C THR A 350 6.36 -23.79 10.08
N GLU A 351 6.49 -23.34 11.34
CA GLU A 351 7.11 -24.13 12.40
C GLU A 351 6.37 -25.45 12.68
N ALA A 352 5.04 -25.42 12.59
CA ALA A 352 4.20 -26.60 12.87
C ALA A 352 4.08 -27.56 11.67
N HIS A 353 4.00 -27.05 10.43
CA HIS A 353 3.63 -27.82 9.25
C HIS A 353 4.52 -27.59 8.03
N GLY A 354 5.66 -26.92 8.19
CA GLY A 354 6.52 -26.54 7.05
C GLY A 354 5.87 -25.51 6.14
N SER A 355 6.35 -25.44 4.90
CA SER A 355 5.88 -24.48 3.89
C SER A 355 4.38 -24.56 3.61
N ILE A 356 3.80 -25.77 3.63
CA ILE A 356 2.36 -25.99 3.41
C ILE A 356 1.51 -25.27 4.44
N GLY A 357 2.00 -25.14 5.69
CA GLY A 357 1.33 -24.38 6.74
C GLY A 357 1.18 -22.90 6.39
N ALA A 358 2.27 -22.25 5.97
CA ALA A 358 2.23 -20.85 5.55
C ALA A 358 1.33 -20.62 4.32
N VAL A 359 1.44 -21.50 3.32
CA VAL A 359 0.62 -21.41 2.08
C VAL A 359 -0.86 -21.62 2.39
N THR A 360 -1.19 -22.52 3.33
CA THR A 360 -2.58 -22.73 3.79
C THR A 360 -3.11 -21.46 4.45
N VAL A 361 -2.36 -20.83 5.34
CA VAL A 361 -2.73 -19.55 5.95
C VAL A 361 -2.95 -18.48 4.87
N ALA A 362 -2.03 -18.38 3.91
CA ALA A 362 -2.14 -17.42 2.80
C ALA A 362 -3.42 -17.65 1.97
N ALA A 363 -3.71 -18.89 1.59
CA ALA A 363 -4.90 -19.24 0.80
C ALA A 363 -6.21 -18.98 1.57
N LEU A 364 -6.26 -19.27 2.87
CA LEU A 364 -7.40 -18.98 3.73
C LEU A 364 -7.64 -17.46 3.82
N LEU A 365 -6.61 -16.67 4.05
CA LEU A 365 -6.71 -15.20 4.12
C LEU A 365 -7.16 -14.60 2.79
N ALA A 366 -6.64 -15.09 1.65
CA ALA A 366 -7.09 -14.67 0.33
C ALA A 366 -8.56 -15.02 0.06
N THR A 367 -8.98 -16.22 0.47
CA THR A 367 -10.38 -16.66 0.36
C THR A 367 -11.30 -15.78 1.20
N LEU A 368 -10.93 -15.49 2.44
CA LEU A 368 -11.67 -14.56 3.30
C LEU A 368 -11.73 -13.15 2.67
N ALA A 369 -10.64 -12.66 2.09
CA ALA A 369 -10.64 -11.39 1.36
C ALA A 369 -11.65 -11.41 0.19
N ALA A 370 -11.73 -12.52 -0.56
CA ALA A 370 -12.68 -12.67 -1.67
C ALA A 370 -14.14 -12.74 -1.22
N CYS A 371 -14.41 -13.21 0.00
CA CYS A 371 -15.75 -13.26 0.57
C CYS A 371 -16.26 -11.88 1.02
N CYS A 372 -15.38 -10.95 1.44
CA CYS A 372 -15.78 -9.63 1.93
C CYS A 372 -16.71 -8.84 0.97
N PRO A 373 -16.40 -8.69 -0.33
CA PRO A 373 -17.28 -8.01 -1.27
C PRO A 373 -18.62 -8.72 -1.49
N LEU A 374 -18.68 -10.07 -1.35
CA LEU A 374 -19.90 -10.85 -1.48
C LEU A 374 -20.85 -10.58 -0.31
N VAL A 375 -20.33 -10.53 0.91
CA VAL A 375 -21.09 -10.13 2.11
C VAL A 375 -21.63 -8.72 1.96
N ALA A 376 -20.83 -7.81 1.39
CA ALA A 376 -21.25 -6.47 1.10
C ALA A 376 -22.46 -6.41 0.17
N ARG A 377 -22.46 -7.23 -0.90
CA ARG A 377 -23.55 -7.32 -1.88
C ARG A 377 -24.83 -7.92 -1.29
N ALA A 378 -24.70 -8.95 -0.45
CA ALA A 378 -25.84 -9.65 0.16
C ALA A 378 -26.63 -8.79 1.15
N ALA A 379 -25.96 -7.83 1.81
CA ALA A 379 -26.56 -6.97 2.84
C ALA A 379 -27.19 -5.68 2.30
N GLY A 380 -27.46 -5.58 1.00
CA GLY A 380 -28.12 -4.45 0.32
C GLY A 380 -27.17 -3.61 -0.55
N PRO A 381 -27.70 -2.75 -1.42
CA PRO A 381 -26.89 -1.94 -2.31
C PRO A 381 -25.90 -1.09 -1.52
N ILE A 382 -24.62 -1.25 -1.82
CA ILE A 382 -23.56 -0.35 -1.36
C ILE A 382 -23.89 1.01 -1.93
N GLY A 383 -24.21 1.97 -1.07
CA GLY A 383 -24.69 3.32 -1.30
C GLY A 383 -24.79 3.81 -2.74
N GLY A 384 -26.00 4.09 -3.19
CA GLY A 384 -26.31 5.18 -4.12
C GLY A 384 -25.72 5.21 -5.51
N VAL A 385 -25.44 4.05 -6.15
CA VAL A 385 -25.37 4.00 -7.63
C VAL A 385 -26.79 3.74 -8.16
N THR A 386 -27.73 4.61 -7.82
CA THR A 386 -28.87 4.86 -8.70
C THR A 386 -28.30 5.65 -9.86
N ASP A 387 -28.51 5.10 -11.04
CA ASP A 387 -28.22 5.70 -12.35
C ASP A 387 -28.93 7.06 -12.47
N ARG A 388 -28.34 8.11 -11.89
CA ARG A 388 -28.84 9.50 -12.00
C ARG A 388 -28.64 10.08 -13.39
N THR A 389 -28.23 9.27 -14.35
CA THR A 389 -28.09 9.68 -15.76
C THR A 389 -29.32 9.32 -16.61
N ALA A 390 -30.32 8.60 -16.08
CA ALA A 390 -31.54 8.28 -16.81
C ALA A 390 -32.65 9.33 -16.66
N ASP A 391 -32.65 10.14 -15.59
CA ASP A 391 -33.74 11.08 -15.32
C ASP A 391 -33.47 12.55 -15.72
N ALA A 392 -32.31 12.84 -16.32
CA ALA A 392 -31.94 14.22 -16.72
C ALA A 392 -32.19 14.55 -18.19
N VAL A 393 -32.86 13.69 -18.95
CA VAL A 393 -33.29 13.96 -20.33
C VAL A 393 -34.80 13.78 -20.46
N SER A 394 -35.55 14.64 -19.75
CA SER A 394 -36.92 14.95 -20.18
C SER A 394 -36.88 16.33 -20.86
N PRO A 395 -37.18 16.46 -22.13
CA PRO A 395 -37.22 17.76 -22.76
C PRO A 395 -38.43 18.54 -22.22
N ALA A 396 -38.13 19.65 -21.53
CA ALA A 396 -39.14 20.62 -21.16
C ALA A 396 -39.77 21.15 -22.46
N THR A 397 -41.02 20.81 -22.71
CA THR A 397 -41.86 21.45 -23.68
C THR A 397 -42.01 22.93 -23.32
N PRO A 398 -41.74 23.88 -24.24
CA PRO A 398 -42.02 25.30 -24.00
C PRO A 398 -43.51 25.54 -23.98
N PRO A 399 -44.06 26.40 -23.10
CA PRO A 399 -45.45 26.78 -23.17
C PRO A 399 -45.70 27.64 -24.40
N MET A 400 -46.73 27.26 -25.16
CA MET A 400 -47.31 28.13 -26.17
C MET A 400 -47.95 29.32 -25.51
N ARG A 401 -47.47 30.50 -25.80
CA ARG A 401 -48.25 31.71 -26.17
C ARG A 401 -47.31 32.77 -26.72
#